data_6e961f021fd15924fd4ceb5e7d3d03a4
#
_entry.id   6e961f021fd15924fd4ceb5e7d3d03a4
#
_cell.length_a   1.000
_cell.length_b   1.000
_cell.length_c   1.000
_cell.angle_alpha   90.00
_cell.angle_beta   90.00
_cell.angle_gamma   90.00
#
_symmetry.space_group_name_H-M   'P 1'
#
loop_
_entity.id
_entity.type
_entity.pdbx_description
1 polymer ?
#
loop_
_entity_poly.entity_id
_entity_poly.type
_entity_poly.pdbx_seq_one_letter_code
_entity_poly.pdbx_strand_id
1 'polypeptide(L)'
;MPTSTARAEGVRSWRALLGEHFVDLDVRPGSDGPLPGEVRSRTVGSLQLSRVRSLDQQALRTPGLARSDRRHYVQVGLLQQGTARVRQDGRECLLGPGDYTVYETDRPFSWELRTGGSPAWSLLVLTWCRPGAVGPGDGLSARRMDGSSGLTGVLGRMMRDLVGSADVVGPDPGDRLAGELLELVTTVAGTVPGPVSRAA
;
A
#
# COMPACT_ATOMS: atom_id res chain seq x y z
N MET A 1 -16.33 -11.25 -7.89
CA MET A 1 -16.35 -11.44 -6.42
C MET A 1 -16.95 -10.22 -5.75
N PRO A 2 -17.83 -10.37 -4.73
CA PRO A 2 -18.42 -9.22 -4.06
C PRO A 2 -17.35 -8.35 -3.38
N THR A 3 -17.57 -7.05 -3.38
CA THR A 3 -16.75 -6.10 -2.61
C THR A 3 -17.05 -6.28 -1.13
N SER A 4 -16.05 -6.60 -0.33
CA SER A 4 -16.16 -6.61 1.14
C SER A 4 -15.91 -5.21 1.68
N THR A 5 -16.76 -4.76 2.62
CA THR A 5 -16.57 -3.48 3.33
C THR A 5 -16.59 -3.75 4.84
N ALA A 6 -15.54 -3.32 5.53
CA ALA A 6 -15.41 -3.43 6.97
C ALA A 6 -15.05 -2.07 7.58
N ARG A 7 -15.55 -1.79 8.81
CA ARG A 7 -15.36 -0.53 9.52
C ARG A 7 -14.92 -0.77 10.97
N ALA A 8 -14.18 0.20 11.49
CA ALA A 8 -13.74 0.24 12.87
C ALA A 8 -13.91 1.67 13.43
N GLU A 9 -14.16 1.80 14.73
CA GLU A 9 -14.40 3.11 15.39
C GLU A 9 -13.32 3.48 16.41
N GLY A 10 -12.32 2.64 16.64
CA GLY A 10 -11.27 2.91 17.61
C GLY A 10 -9.97 2.17 17.29
N VAL A 11 -8.89 2.57 17.94
CA VAL A 11 -7.52 2.07 17.66
C VAL A 11 -7.42 0.55 17.72
N ARG A 12 -8.05 -0.09 18.72
CA ARG A 12 -7.98 -1.56 18.87
C ARG A 12 -8.69 -2.28 17.74
N SER A 13 -9.93 -1.91 17.42
CA SER A 13 -10.71 -2.50 16.33
C SER A 13 -10.08 -2.18 14.98
N TRP A 14 -9.47 -0.99 14.83
CA TRP A 14 -8.75 -0.59 13.64
C TRP A 14 -7.50 -1.45 13.38
N ARG A 15 -6.69 -1.67 14.44
CA ARG A 15 -5.55 -2.60 14.36
C ARG A 15 -5.97 -4.01 13.96
N ALA A 16 -7.02 -4.54 14.59
CA ALA A 16 -7.55 -5.87 14.27
C ALA A 16 -7.97 -5.96 12.80
N LEU A 17 -8.72 -4.94 12.32
CA LEU A 17 -9.18 -4.88 10.93
C LEU A 17 -8.02 -4.81 9.93
N LEU A 18 -6.99 -4.02 10.21
CA LEU A 18 -5.79 -3.98 9.36
C LEU A 18 -5.04 -5.32 9.37
N GLY A 19 -4.96 -5.99 10.53
CA GLY A 19 -4.36 -7.31 10.68
C GLY A 19 -5.09 -8.39 9.89
N GLU A 20 -6.42 -8.34 9.81
CA GLU A 20 -7.24 -9.25 9.02
C GLU A 20 -7.04 -9.06 7.51
N HIS A 21 -6.98 -7.82 7.05
CA HIS A 21 -6.91 -7.49 5.62
C HIS A 21 -5.48 -7.48 5.06
N PHE A 22 -4.48 -7.22 5.89
CA PHE A 22 -3.09 -7.03 5.47
C PHE A 22 -2.14 -7.83 6.37
N VAL A 23 -1.51 -7.15 7.30
CA VAL A 23 -0.56 -7.68 8.29
C VAL A 23 -0.72 -6.93 9.60
N ASP A 24 -0.23 -7.52 10.69
CA ASP A 24 -0.26 -6.86 11.99
C ASP A 24 0.58 -5.57 11.99
N LEU A 25 -0.03 -4.50 12.44
CA LEU A 25 0.55 -3.16 12.52
C LEU A 25 0.35 -2.56 13.91
N ASP A 26 1.34 -1.85 14.41
CA ASP A 26 1.15 -0.91 15.50
C ASP A 26 0.61 0.40 14.93
N VAL A 27 -0.55 0.84 15.44
CA VAL A 27 -1.20 2.07 14.99
C VAL A 27 -1.19 3.09 16.10
N ARG A 28 -0.71 4.29 15.79
CA ARG A 28 -0.66 5.44 16.67
C ARG A 28 -1.50 6.55 16.07
N PRO A 29 -2.61 6.96 16.70
CA PRO A 29 -3.42 8.06 16.18
C PRO A 29 -2.63 9.38 16.23
N GLY A 30 -2.96 10.30 15.33
CA GLY A 30 -2.33 11.62 15.25
C GLY A 30 -2.90 12.63 16.27
N SER A 31 -4.01 12.30 16.92
CA SER A 31 -4.65 13.12 17.96
C SER A 31 -5.40 12.24 18.96
N ASP A 32 -5.70 12.78 20.12
CA ASP A 32 -6.59 12.15 21.08
C ASP A 32 -8.02 12.13 20.51
N GLY A 33 -8.70 10.98 20.60
CA GLY A 33 -10.07 10.83 20.14
C GLY A 33 -10.33 9.54 19.36
N PRO A 34 -11.53 9.40 18.80
CA PRO A 34 -11.88 8.23 18.00
C PRO A 34 -11.04 8.17 16.73
N LEU A 35 -10.62 6.98 16.37
CA LEU A 35 -9.93 6.71 15.09
C LEU A 35 -10.83 5.83 14.23
N PRO A 36 -11.76 6.43 13.47
CA PRO A 36 -12.58 5.67 12.53
C PRO A 36 -11.73 5.19 11.37
N GLY A 37 -12.03 3.98 10.90
CA GLY A 37 -11.36 3.41 9.73
C GLY A 37 -12.32 2.60 8.88
N GLU A 38 -12.08 2.60 7.58
CA GLU A 38 -12.82 1.79 6.61
C GLU A 38 -11.85 1.09 5.68
N VAL A 39 -12.07 -0.21 5.45
CA VAL A 39 -11.41 -1.00 4.44
C VAL A 39 -12.45 -1.56 3.50
N ARG A 40 -12.28 -1.33 2.20
CA ARG A 40 -13.07 -1.96 1.13
C ARG A 40 -12.13 -2.80 0.28
N SER A 41 -12.35 -4.10 0.26
CA SER A 41 -11.48 -5.04 -0.45
C SER A 41 -12.24 -5.83 -1.51
N ARG A 42 -11.54 -6.16 -2.58
CA ARG A 42 -11.93 -7.09 -3.64
C ARG A 42 -10.70 -7.81 -4.17
N THR A 43 -10.89 -8.87 -4.94
CA THR A 43 -9.81 -9.61 -5.58
C THR A 43 -9.96 -9.64 -7.08
N VAL A 44 -8.84 -9.64 -7.80
CA VAL A 44 -8.72 -9.91 -9.22
C VAL A 44 -7.66 -11.01 -9.36
N GLY A 45 -8.11 -12.26 -9.57
CA GLY A 45 -7.24 -13.41 -9.41
C GLY A 45 -6.58 -13.43 -8.03
N SER A 46 -5.28 -13.56 -7.99
CA SER A 46 -4.45 -13.55 -6.78
C SER A 46 -4.12 -12.14 -6.23
N LEU A 47 -4.50 -11.08 -6.96
CA LEU A 47 -4.31 -9.70 -6.53
C LEU A 47 -5.45 -9.25 -5.61
N GLN A 48 -5.13 -8.83 -4.39
CA GLN A 48 -6.08 -8.11 -3.54
C GLN A 48 -5.97 -6.61 -3.78
N LEU A 49 -7.12 -5.98 -4.00
CA LEU A 49 -7.29 -4.54 -4.17
C LEU A 49 -8.06 -4.01 -2.96
N SER A 50 -7.46 -3.13 -2.17
CA SER A 50 -8.09 -2.58 -0.97
C SER A 50 -8.02 -1.07 -0.95
N ARG A 51 -9.18 -0.41 -0.75
CA ARG A 51 -9.22 1.01 -0.43
C ARG A 51 -9.32 1.16 1.08
N VAL A 52 -8.39 1.91 1.64
CA VAL A 52 -8.27 2.18 3.08
C VAL A 52 -8.47 3.67 3.33
N ARG A 53 -9.29 4.01 4.33
CA ARG A 53 -9.56 5.40 4.73
C ARG A 53 -9.56 5.52 6.24
N SER A 54 -8.98 6.59 6.77
CA SER A 54 -9.01 6.91 8.20
C SER A 54 -8.56 8.37 8.43
N LEU A 55 -8.31 8.71 9.69
CA LEU A 55 -7.77 10.00 10.12
C LEU A 55 -6.25 9.94 10.31
N ASP A 56 -5.65 11.07 10.66
CA ASP A 56 -4.22 11.22 10.91
C ASP A 56 -3.70 10.13 11.84
N GLN A 57 -2.68 9.40 11.37
CA GLN A 57 -2.10 8.30 12.13
C GLN A 57 -0.71 7.91 11.64
N GLN A 58 -0.03 7.13 12.45
CA GLN A 58 1.15 6.38 12.07
C GLN A 58 0.85 4.88 12.15
N ALA A 59 1.14 4.14 11.09
CA ALA A 59 1.05 2.69 11.03
C ALA A 59 2.46 2.11 10.91
N LEU A 60 2.86 1.25 11.86
CA LEU A 60 4.22 0.72 11.95
C LEU A 60 4.21 -0.81 11.88
N ARG A 61 4.96 -1.33 10.96
CA ARG A 61 5.41 -2.73 10.95
C ARG A 61 6.73 -2.80 11.70
N THR A 62 6.69 -3.09 12.99
CA THR A 62 7.91 -3.18 13.80
C THR A 62 8.73 -4.44 13.43
N PRO A 63 10.04 -4.48 13.77
CA PRO A 63 10.84 -5.69 13.56
C PRO A 63 10.27 -6.93 14.28
N GLY A 64 9.62 -6.75 15.43
CA GLY A 64 8.94 -7.82 16.16
C GLY A 64 7.76 -8.38 15.36
N LEU A 65 6.87 -7.50 14.88
CA LEU A 65 5.71 -7.88 14.07
C LEU A 65 6.12 -8.52 12.74
N ALA A 66 7.16 -8.02 12.08
CA ALA A 66 7.65 -8.60 10.83
C ALA A 66 8.18 -10.04 11.02
N ARG A 67 8.80 -10.33 12.15
CA ARG A 67 9.31 -11.70 12.47
C ARG A 67 8.20 -12.66 12.94
N SER A 68 7.17 -12.17 13.62
CA SER A 68 6.11 -13.03 14.18
C SER A 68 5.06 -13.46 13.14
N ASP A 69 4.93 -12.72 12.06
CA ASP A 69 3.95 -12.96 11.01
C ASP A 69 4.62 -13.63 9.80
N ARG A 70 4.07 -14.76 9.37
CA ARG A 70 4.57 -15.52 8.21
C ARG A 70 3.97 -15.06 6.87
N ARG A 71 3.08 -14.07 6.90
CA ARG A 71 2.48 -13.50 5.69
C ARG A 71 3.48 -12.55 5.04
N HIS A 72 3.91 -12.88 3.84
CA HIS A 72 4.84 -12.10 3.04
C HIS A 72 4.12 -11.57 1.82
N TYR A 73 3.98 -10.26 1.75
CA TYR A 73 3.32 -9.58 0.64
C TYR A 73 4.26 -8.54 0.03
N VAL A 74 4.18 -8.40 -1.29
CA VAL A 74 4.57 -7.18 -1.99
C VAL A 74 3.34 -6.31 -2.07
N GLN A 75 3.47 -5.07 -1.68
CA GLN A 75 2.38 -4.11 -1.67
C GLN A 75 2.75 -2.84 -2.43
N VAL A 76 1.78 -2.30 -3.17
CA VAL A 76 1.83 -0.95 -3.71
C VAL A 76 0.81 -0.11 -2.96
N GLY A 77 1.27 0.99 -2.36
CA GLY A 77 0.39 1.99 -1.75
C GLY A 77 0.29 3.21 -2.66
N LEU A 78 -0.88 3.43 -3.26
CA LEU A 78 -1.20 4.60 -4.07
C LEU A 78 -2.08 5.56 -3.26
N LEU A 79 -1.55 6.75 -2.97
CA LEU A 79 -2.28 7.76 -2.22
C LEU A 79 -3.32 8.44 -3.09
N GLN A 80 -4.58 8.40 -2.66
CA GLN A 80 -5.68 9.04 -3.37
C GLN A 80 -6.04 10.41 -2.79
N GLN A 81 -5.96 10.56 -1.47
CA GLN A 81 -6.25 11.78 -0.73
C GLN A 81 -5.34 11.91 0.49
N GLY A 82 -4.98 13.14 0.85
CA GLY A 82 -4.11 13.44 1.96
C GLY A 82 -2.64 13.50 1.57
N THR A 83 -1.75 13.33 2.55
CA THR A 83 -0.30 13.20 2.38
C THR A 83 0.23 12.01 3.14
N ALA A 84 1.30 11.41 2.66
CA ALA A 84 1.93 10.30 3.37
C ALA A 84 3.45 10.40 3.36
N ARG A 85 4.06 9.93 4.46
CA ARG A 85 5.50 9.68 4.56
C ARG A 85 5.70 8.18 4.76
N VAL A 86 6.51 7.57 3.91
CA VAL A 86 6.76 6.13 3.92
C VAL A 86 8.24 5.88 4.16
N ARG A 87 8.54 4.92 5.06
CA ARG A 87 9.91 4.51 5.35
C ARG A 87 10.04 3.00 5.28
N GLN A 88 11.07 2.52 4.61
CA GLN A 88 11.52 1.13 4.61
C GLN A 88 12.98 1.06 4.17
N ASP A 89 13.77 0.15 4.75
CA ASP A 89 15.17 -0.14 4.36
C ASP A 89 16.09 1.08 4.34
N GLY A 90 15.96 1.94 5.34
CA GLY A 90 16.76 3.18 5.43
C GLY A 90 16.36 4.26 4.41
N ARG A 91 15.35 4.03 3.60
CA ARG A 91 14.82 5.01 2.64
C ARG A 91 13.54 5.64 3.13
N GLU A 92 13.28 6.85 2.66
CA GLU A 92 12.07 7.61 2.94
C GLU A 92 11.57 8.27 1.66
N CYS A 93 10.25 8.29 1.48
CA CYS A 93 9.60 9.10 0.46
C CYS A 93 8.35 9.81 1.00
N LEU A 94 8.04 10.94 0.37
CA LEU A 94 6.82 11.72 0.61
C LEU A 94 5.89 11.54 -0.59
N LEU A 95 4.62 11.23 -0.32
CA LEU A 95 3.59 11.02 -1.33
C LEU A 95 2.51 12.10 -1.21
N GLY A 96 2.14 12.66 -2.36
CA GLY A 96 0.93 13.44 -2.58
C GLY A 96 -0.14 12.62 -3.30
N PRO A 97 -1.35 13.18 -3.51
CA PRO A 97 -2.41 12.51 -4.22
C PRO A 97 -1.99 12.08 -5.64
N GLY A 98 -2.18 10.80 -5.96
CA GLY A 98 -1.77 10.18 -7.21
C GLY A 98 -0.42 9.49 -7.15
N ASP A 99 0.48 9.88 -6.25
CA ASP A 99 1.75 9.20 -6.04
C ASP A 99 1.59 7.82 -5.42
N TYR A 100 2.57 6.95 -5.66
CA TYR A 100 2.59 5.62 -5.08
C TYR A 100 4.01 5.15 -4.78
N THR A 101 4.10 4.10 -3.99
CA THR A 101 5.36 3.43 -3.66
C THR A 101 5.16 1.94 -3.47
N VAL A 102 6.24 1.18 -3.67
CA VAL A 102 6.31 -0.25 -3.36
C VAL A 102 6.88 -0.44 -1.96
N TYR A 103 6.39 -1.44 -1.24
CA TYR A 103 6.95 -1.88 0.04
C TYR A 103 6.65 -3.37 0.28
N GLU A 104 7.40 -3.98 1.18
CA GLU A 104 7.29 -5.41 1.47
C GLU A 104 6.99 -5.63 2.96
N THR A 105 6.13 -6.61 3.25
CA THR A 105 5.63 -6.81 4.62
C THR A 105 6.49 -7.73 5.47
N ASP A 106 7.44 -8.43 4.89
CA ASP A 106 8.44 -9.27 5.58
C ASP A 106 9.53 -8.47 6.30
N ARG A 107 9.62 -7.16 6.00
CA ARG A 107 10.58 -6.22 6.58
C ARG A 107 9.86 -5.09 7.30
N PRO A 108 10.51 -4.46 8.31
CA PRO A 108 9.94 -3.31 9.00
C PRO A 108 9.66 -2.15 8.04
N PHE A 109 8.53 -1.47 8.25
CA PHE A 109 8.18 -0.25 7.53
C PHE A 109 7.32 0.68 8.40
N SER A 110 7.19 1.93 7.98
CA SER A 110 6.23 2.86 8.57
C SER A 110 5.54 3.71 7.53
N TRP A 111 4.27 3.96 7.78
CA TRP A 111 3.44 4.93 7.08
C TRP A 111 3.00 6.00 8.08
N GLU A 112 3.31 7.25 7.82
CA GLU A 112 2.71 8.41 8.50
C GLU A 112 1.71 9.02 7.52
N LEU A 113 0.43 8.98 7.87
CA LEU A 113 -0.69 9.37 7.03
C LEU A 113 -1.38 10.59 7.63
N ARG A 114 -1.62 11.62 6.81
CA ARG A 114 -2.25 12.87 7.17
C ARG A 114 -3.40 13.19 6.22
N THR A 115 -4.46 13.72 6.76
CA THR A 115 -5.65 14.12 5.98
C THR A 115 -5.36 15.31 5.05
N GLY A 116 -4.42 16.21 5.43
CA GLY A 116 -4.01 17.34 4.61
C GLY A 116 -5.15 18.32 4.32
N GLY A 117 -6.11 18.45 5.24
CA GLY A 117 -7.30 19.30 5.07
C GLY A 117 -8.51 18.58 4.44
N SER A 118 -8.35 17.31 4.02
CA SER A 118 -9.46 16.46 3.60
C SER A 118 -10.18 15.85 4.82
N PRO A 119 -11.45 15.42 4.70
CA PRO A 119 -12.15 14.75 5.80
C PRO A 119 -11.51 13.45 6.26
N ALA A 120 -10.77 12.77 5.38
CA ALA A 120 -9.99 11.58 5.64
C ALA A 120 -8.87 11.44 4.61
N TRP A 121 -7.77 10.78 4.94
CA TRP A 121 -6.87 10.29 3.92
C TRP A 121 -7.46 9.04 3.24
N SER A 122 -7.05 8.77 2.01
CA SER A 122 -7.47 7.60 1.25
C SER A 122 -6.27 6.98 0.53
N LEU A 123 -6.05 5.69 0.79
CA LEU A 123 -4.97 4.90 0.21
C LEU A 123 -5.56 3.70 -0.54
N LEU A 124 -5.13 3.49 -1.77
CA LEU A 124 -5.36 2.26 -2.50
C LEU A 124 -4.15 1.34 -2.27
N VAL A 125 -4.40 0.15 -1.76
CA VAL A 125 -3.36 -0.88 -1.53
C VAL A 125 -3.61 -2.05 -2.46
N LEU A 126 -2.62 -2.32 -3.31
CA LEU A 126 -2.54 -3.53 -4.13
C LEU A 126 -1.63 -4.51 -3.39
N THR A 127 -2.10 -5.72 -3.18
CA THR A 127 -1.39 -6.74 -2.38
C THR A 127 -1.25 -8.02 -3.17
N TRP A 128 -0.01 -8.46 -3.38
CA TRP A 128 0.33 -9.77 -3.95
C TRP A 128 0.89 -10.66 -2.86
N CYS A 129 0.31 -11.87 -2.74
CA CYS A 129 0.91 -12.92 -1.92
C CYS A 129 2.22 -13.37 -2.57
N ARG A 130 3.27 -13.47 -1.75
CA ARG A 130 4.60 -13.86 -2.21
C ARG A 130 4.98 -15.22 -1.65
N PRO A 131 4.78 -16.32 -2.39
CA PRO A 131 5.37 -17.60 -2.03
C PRO A 131 6.84 -17.62 -2.51
N GLY A 132 7.80 -17.58 -1.57
CA GLY A 132 9.24 -17.68 -1.88
C GLY A 132 9.96 -16.36 -2.11
N ALA A 133 11.29 -16.42 -2.16
CA ALA A 133 12.24 -15.31 -2.00
C ALA A 133 12.46 -14.42 -3.25
N VAL A 134 11.49 -14.24 -4.12
CA VAL A 134 11.63 -13.34 -5.28
C VAL A 134 10.69 -12.15 -5.13
N GLY A 135 11.17 -11.06 -4.54
CA GLY A 135 10.50 -9.76 -4.53
C GLY A 135 11.16 -8.81 -5.51
N PRO A 136 10.59 -7.63 -5.68
CA PRO A 136 11.32 -6.56 -6.29
C PRO A 136 12.64 -6.42 -5.51
N GLY A 137 13.75 -6.62 -6.19
CA GLY A 137 15.09 -6.73 -5.57
C GLY A 137 15.41 -5.59 -4.61
N ASP A 138 16.43 -5.78 -3.79
CA ASP A 138 16.89 -4.77 -2.83
C ASP A 138 16.97 -3.39 -3.48
N GLY A 139 16.27 -2.43 -2.90
CA GLY A 139 16.36 -1.04 -3.32
C GLY A 139 15.13 -0.43 -3.99
N LEU A 140 14.03 -1.15 -4.20
CA LEU A 140 12.80 -0.59 -4.79
C LEU A 140 11.80 -0.04 -3.76
N SER A 141 11.88 -0.47 -2.51
CA SER A 141 10.99 -0.03 -1.44
C SER A 141 11.18 1.45 -1.08
N ALA A 142 10.09 2.09 -0.67
CA ALA A 142 10.01 3.48 -0.25
C ALA A 142 10.63 4.48 -1.27
N ARG A 143 10.46 4.23 -2.57
CA ARG A 143 10.72 5.20 -3.64
C ARG A 143 9.41 5.84 -4.07
N ARG A 144 9.40 7.16 -4.22
CA ARG A 144 8.25 7.87 -4.76
C ARG A 144 8.16 7.64 -6.26
N MET A 145 7.03 7.15 -6.71
CA MET A 145 6.62 7.09 -8.11
C MET A 145 5.58 8.17 -8.37
N ASP A 146 5.91 9.13 -9.24
CA ASP A 146 5.02 10.22 -9.63
C ASP A 146 3.86 9.65 -10.46
N GLY A 147 2.66 9.67 -9.90
CA GLY A 147 1.45 9.18 -10.56
C GLY A 147 0.83 10.17 -11.54
N SER A 148 1.44 11.32 -11.79
CA SER A 148 0.92 12.37 -12.68
C SER A 148 1.50 12.31 -14.09
N SER A 149 2.75 11.86 -14.26
CA SER A 149 3.50 11.98 -15.51
C SER A 149 4.31 10.75 -15.87
N GLY A 150 4.73 10.66 -17.11
CA GLY A 150 5.62 9.61 -17.62
C GLY A 150 5.04 8.20 -17.49
N LEU A 151 5.92 7.21 -17.49
CA LEU A 151 5.56 5.78 -17.37
C LEU A 151 4.93 5.46 -16.00
N THR A 152 5.44 6.08 -14.93
CA THR A 152 4.87 5.96 -13.58
C THR A 152 3.45 6.49 -13.54
N GLY A 153 3.14 7.58 -14.23
CA GLY A 153 1.79 8.13 -14.34
C GLY A 153 0.83 7.22 -15.12
N VAL A 154 1.29 6.57 -16.18
CA VAL A 154 0.48 5.59 -16.93
C VAL A 154 0.09 4.43 -16.00
N LEU A 155 1.06 3.87 -15.28
CA LEU A 155 0.84 2.77 -14.36
C LEU A 155 -0.07 3.18 -13.19
N GLY A 156 0.11 4.38 -12.63
CA GLY A 156 -0.73 4.91 -11.57
C GLY A 156 -2.20 5.05 -11.99
N ARG A 157 -2.47 5.51 -13.24
CA ARG A 157 -3.84 5.54 -13.80
C ARG A 157 -4.40 4.15 -13.97
N MET A 158 -3.64 3.23 -14.58
CA MET A 158 -4.05 1.84 -14.76
C MET A 158 -4.45 1.16 -13.43
N MET A 159 -3.67 1.34 -12.36
CA MET A 159 -4.01 0.80 -11.04
C MET A 159 -5.30 1.39 -10.48
N ARG A 160 -5.55 2.68 -10.66
CA ARG A 160 -6.81 3.32 -10.23
C ARG A 160 -8.02 2.78 -11.00
N ASP A 161 -7.89 2.63 -12.31
CA ASP A 161 -8.97 2.19 -13.18
C ASP A 161 -9.31 0.71 -12.97
N LEU A 162 -8.31 -0.11 -12.65
CA LEU A 162 -8.48 -1.52 -12.32
C LEU A 162 -9.43 -1.72 -11.12
N VAL A 163 -9.39 -0.82 -10.14
CA VAL A 163 -10.32 -0.86 -8.99
C VAL A 163 -11.77 -0.66 -9.42
N GLY A 164 -12.01 0.17 -10.43
CA GLY A 164 -13.36 0.37 -11.00
C GLY A 164 -13.84 -0.81 -11.85
N SER A 165 -12.93 -1.55 -12.46
CA SER A 165 -13.20 -2.57 -13.48
C SER A 165 -13.10 -4.01 -12.97
N ALA A 166 -12.74 -4.21 -11.71
CA ALA A 166 -12.43 -5.54 -11.15
C ALA A 166 -13.61 -6.54 -11.17
N ASP A 167 -14.85 -6.07 -11.29
CA ASP A 167 -16.05 -6.94 -11.31
C ASP A 167 -16.22 -7.67 -12.64
N VAL A 168 -15.50 -7.28 -13.69
CA VAL A 168 -15.64 -7.81 -15.06
C VAL A 168 -14.59 -8.86 -15.38
N VAL A 169 -13.60 -9.05 -14.52
CA VAL A 169 -12.46 -9.95 -14.78
C VAL A 169 -12.70 -11.32 -14.13
N GLY A 170 -12.75 -12.37 -14.94
CA GLY A 170 -12.85 -13.76 -14.46
C GLY A 170 -11.55 -14.24 -13.76
N PRO A 171 -11.58 -15.43 -13.10
CA PRO A 171 -10.44 -15.92 -12.30
C PRO A 171 -9.15 -16.09 -13.12
N ASP A 172 -9.17 -16.87 -14.19
CA ASP A 172 -7.97 -17.18 -14.99
C ASP A 172 -7.32 -15.94 -15.64
N PRO A 173 -8.07 -15.05 -16.33
CA PRO A 173 -7.49 -13.79 -16.80
C PRO A 173 -7.09 -12.87 -15.65
N GLY A 174 -7.73 -12.97 -14.47
CA GLY A 174 -7.38 -12.22 -13.28
C GLY A 174 -6.01 -12.59 -12.74
N ASP A 175 -5.67 -13.88 -12.65
CA ASP A 175 -4.36 -14.34 -12.19
C ASP A 175 -3.23 -13.91 -13.12
N ARG A 176 -3.46 -14.02 -14.44
CA ARG A 176 -2.49 -13.52 -15.43
C ARG A 176 -2.27 -12.01 -15.29
N LEU A 177 -3.35 -11.25 -15.22
CA LEU A 177 -3.29 -9.79 -15.05
C LEU A 177 -2.55 -9.41 -13.75
N ALA A 178 -2.78 -10.13 -12.66
CA ALA A 178 -2.09 -9.91 -11.38
C ALA A 178 -0.58 -10.10 -11.51
N GLY A 179 -0.13 -11.15 -12.21
CA GLY A 179 1.28 -11.41 -12.48
C GLY A 179 1.93 -10.35 -13.35
N GLU A 180 1.32 -10.05 -14.51
CA GLU A 180 1.83 -9.03 -15.44
C GLU A 180 1.90 -7.63 -14.80
N LEU A 181 0.92 -7.28 -13.96
CA LEU A 181 0.92 -6.01 -13.24
C LEU A 181 2.07 -5.94 -12.23
N LEU A 182 2.37 -7.03 -11.51
CA LEU A 182 3.50 -7.07 -10.58
C LEU A 182 4.84 -6.90 -11.31
N GLU A 183 5.02 -7.57 -12.43
CA GLU A 183 6.23 -7.41 -13.26
C GLU A 183 6.38 -5.98 -13.77
N LEU A 184 5.29 -5.38 -14.25
CA LEU A 184 5.27 -3.99 -14.71
C LEU A 184 5.60 -3.00 -13.59
N VAL A 185 4.99 -3.16 -12.40
CA VAL A 185 5.30 -2.36 -11.21
C VAL A 185 6.78 -2.46 -10.86
N THR A 186 7.32 -3.66 -10.82
CA THR A 186 8.74 -3.92 -10.48
C THR A 186 9.68 -3.27 -11.49
N THR A 187 9.40 -3.44 -12.78
CA THR A 187 10.17 -2.85 -13.88
C THR A 187 10.17 -1.31 -13.78
N VAL A 188 8.99 -0.71 -13.63
CA VAL A 188 8.85 0.76 -13.53
C VAL A 188 9.53 1.29 -12.28
N ALA A 189 9.38 0.63 -11.14
CA ALA A 189 10.06 1.02 -9.90
C ALA A 189 11.60 0.99 -10.04
N GLY A 190 12.13 0.05 -10.82
CA GLY A 190 13.56 -0.06 -11.13
C GLY A 190 14.09 1.12 -11.96
N THR A 191 13.25 1.78 -12.74
CA THR A 191 13.65 2.96 -13.55
C THR A 191 13.68 4.26 -12.74
N VAL A 192 13.06 4.30 -11.57
CA VAL A 192 13.02 5.50 -10.73
C VAL A 192 14.36 5.66 -10.01
N PRO A 193 15.05 6.81 -10.13
CA PRO A 193 16.30 7.06 -9.41
C PRO A 193 16.11 6.88 -7.90
N GLY A 194 17.05 6.17 -7.25
CA GLY A 194 17.08 6.11 -5.79
C GLY A 194 17.28 7.50 -5.18
N PRO A 195 16.91 7.70 -3.90
CA PRO A 195 17.22 8.94 -3.22
C PRO A 195 18.73 9.18 -3.30
N VAL A 196 19.13 10.41 -3.69
CA VAL A 196 20.54 10.82 -3.69
C VAL A 196 21.02 10.70 -2.25
N SER A 197 21.94 9.76 -1.99
CA SER A 197 22.59 9.64 -0.69
C SER A 197 23.33 10.97 -0.44
N ARG A 198 22.82 11.80 0.47
CA ARG A 198 23.62 12.89 0.99
C ARG A 198 24.75 12.25 1.79
N ALA A 199 25.94 12.20 1.20
CA ALA A 199 27.15 11.95 1.95
C ALA A 199 27.22 12.97 3.10
N ALA A 200 27.42 12.46 4.30
CA ALA A 200 27.65 13.24 5.50
C ALA A 200 29.03 13.91 5.44
#